data_f59f18fb2ee4cc950f7cd697729e3811
#
_entry.id   f59f18fb2ee4cc950f7cd697729e3811
#
_cell.length_a   1.000
_cell.length_b   1.000
_cell.length_c   1.000
_cell.angle_alpha   90.00
_cell.angle_beta   90.00
_cell.angle_gamma   90.00
#
_symmetry.space_group_name_H-M   'P 1'
#
loop_
_entity.id
_entity.type
_entity.pdbx_description
1 polymer ?
#
loop_
_entity_poly.entity_id
_entity_poly.type
_entity_poly.pdbx_seq_one_letter_code
_entity_poly.pdbx_strand_id
1 'polypeptide(L)'
;MNSVKADFFYRKPLKKGESKPNFGLAEPDPQRPDHKSFEREVINARSKATSFKREGFKLLNHKSSVEDFYDDQSVASAYYLEMQELAKKESSADEVFIVSHITRNELEAQKGKRLGAHRLVHNDFTPNFSQTVKPIIENTTFTPSKISVFNLWRRFDEDGLDAPFAVCDSSTVSEEELIPTDLFNYLDGEEGFTVEIYQSSFNDQHQWYYYPKMKKDEVLMFKTFDSLEKPFLPTLHSAFDEPSLRKGVSPVSYTHLTLPTSDLV
;
A
#
# COMPACT_ATOMS: atom_id res chain seq x y z
N MET A 1 -23.20 -4.58 -7.72
CA MET A 1 -23.36 -3.53 -6.69
C MET A 1 -22.38 -2.42 -7.04
N ASN A 2 -22.80 -1.15 -6.88
CA ASN A 2 -21.93 -0.01 -7.17
C ASN A 2 -21.01 0.35 -5.99
N SER A 3 -21.37 -0.12 -4.78
CA SER A 3 -20.59 0.09 -3.55
C SER A 3 -20.92 -0.96 -2.50
N VAL A 4 -20.10 -1.05 -1.46
CA VAL A 4 -20.33 -1.79 -0.22
C VAL A 4 -20.08 -0.89 0.97
N LYS A 5 -20.63 -1.24 2.13
CA LYS A 5 -20.31 -0.56 3.39
C LYS A 5 -19.42 -1.45 4.23
N ALA A 6 -18.35 -0.88 4.78
CA ALA A 6 -17.39 -1.58 5.60
C ALA A 6 -16.75 -0.66 6.66
N ASP A 7 -16.23 -1.27 7.70
CA ASP A 7 -15.53 -0.59 8.76
C ASP A 7 -14.06 -0.33 8.38
N PHE A 8 -13.62 0.91 8.60
CA PHE A 8 -12.23 1.34 8.47
C PHE A 8 -11.70 1.84 9.80
N PHE A 9 -10.51 1.41 10.17
CA PHE A 9 -9.89 1.74 11.45
C PHE A 9 -8.92 2.90 11.28
N TYR A 10 -9.35 4.07 11.74
CA TYR A 10 -8.59 5.30 11.72
C TYR A 10 -7.91 5.56 13.07
N ARG A 11 -6.73 6.14 13.03
CA ARG A 11 -6.09 6.61 14.24
C ARG A 11 -6.87 7.79 14.85
N LYS A 12 -6.97 7.83 16.17
CA LYS A 12 -7.47 9.02 16.88
C LYS A 12 -6.48 10.17 16.69
N PRO A 13 -6.95 11.43 16.49
CA PRO A 13 -6.08 12.59 16.44
C PRO A 13 -5.16 12.67 17.67
N LEU A 14 -3.91 13.09 17.47
CA LEU A 14 -2.98 13.27 18.59
C LEU A 14 -3.44 14.42 19.48
N LYS A 15 -3.33 14.21 20.78
CA LYS A 15 -3.54 15.27 21.77
C LYS A 15 -2.31 16.18 21.81
N LYS A 16 -2.52 17.44 22.22
CA LYS A 16 -1.40 18.37 22.40
C LYS A 16 -0.39 17.82 23.42
N GLY A 17 0.87 17.66 22.98
CA GLY A 17 1.95 17.13 23.81
C GLY A 17 2.05 15.60 23.83
N GLU A 18 1.23 14.89 23.06
CA GLU A 18 1.37 13.45 22.86
C GLU A 18 2.61 13.17 22.00
N SER A 19 3.37 12.15 22.36
CA SER A 19 4.55 11.73 21.60
C SER A 19 4.16 11.13 20.25
N LYS A 20 5.09 11.15 19.31
CA LYS A 20 4.93 10.47 18.00
C LYS A 20 4.58 9.00 18.22
N PRO A 21 3.54 8.50 17.57
CA PRO A 21 3.14 7.10 17.70
C PRO A 21 4.16 6.14 17.08
N ASN A 22 4.12 4.90 17.58
CA ASN A 22 4.91 3.81 17.01
C ASN A 22 4.20 2.46 17.18
N PHE A 23 4.53 1.48 16.33
CA PHE A 23 4.13 0.08 16.48
C PHE A 23 5.05 -0.84 15.65
N GLY A 24 5.04 -2.16 16.00
CA GLY A 24 5.74 -3.17 15.21
C GLY A 24 4.90 -3.70 14.05
N LEU A 25 5.52 -4.12 12.95
CA LEU A 25 4.82 -4.66 11.78
C LEU A 25 3.97 -5.90 12.12
N ALA A 26 4.39 -6.70 13.08
CA ALA A 26 3.68 -7.89 13.56
C ALA A 26 2.48 -7.57 14.48
N GLU A 27 2.28 -6.31 14.86
CA GLU A 27 1.28 -5.88 15.83
C GLU A 27 0.12 -5.02 15.27
N PRO A 28 -0.31 -5.15 13.99
CA PRO A 28 -1.41 -4.34 13.48
C PRO A 28 -2.74 -4.84 14.02
N ASP A 29 -3.07 -4.50 15.25
CA ASP A 29 -4.38 -4.76 15.85
C ASP A 29 -5.33 -3.58 15.57
N PRO A 30 -6.38 -3.78 14.79
CA PRO A 30 -7.37 -2.74 14.52
C PRO A 30 -8.17 -2.33 15.77
N GLN A 31 -8.18 -3.15 16.82
CA GLN A 31 -8.87 -2.85 18.07
C GLN A 31 -8.02 -2.09 19.09
N ARG A 32 -6.85 -1.59 18.68
CA ARG A 32 -6.00 -0.78 19.56
C ARG A 32 -6.74 0.41 20.14
N PRO A 33 -6.46 0.79 21.43
CA PRO A 33 -7.15 1.91 22.10
C PRO A 33 -6.99 3.25 21.39
N ASP A 34 -5.92 3.43 20.61
CA ASP A 34 -5.60 4.63 19.84
C ASP A 34 -6.25 4.68 18.47
N HIS A 35 -7.04 3.67 18.10
CA HIS A 35 -7.82 3.61 16.86
C HIS A 35 -9.33 3.64 17.13
N LYS A 36 -10.09 3.95 16.10
CA LYS A 36 -11.56 3.90 16.10
C LYS A 36 -12.07 3.46 14.73
N SER A 37 -13.06 2.58 14.74
CA SER A 37 -13.79 2.16 13.55
C SER A 37 -14.79 3.22 13.10
N PHE A 38 -14.88 3.40 11.77
CA PHE A 38 -15.89 4.22 11.11
C PHE A 38 -16.42 3.47 9.89
N GLU A 39 -17.75 3.32 9.80
CA GLU A 39 -18.39 2.76 8.60
C GLU A 39 -18.17 3.71 7.42
N ARG A 40 -17.63 3.17 6.31
CA ARG A 40 -17.40 3.93 5.07
C ARG A 40 -18.08 3.22 3.91
N GLU A 41 -18.54 4.01 2.95
CA GLU A 41 -18.91 3.51 1.64
C GLU A 41 -17.63 3.27 0.83
N VAL A 42 -17.49 2.05 0.28
CA VAL A 42 -16.37 1.67 -0.59
C VAL A 42 -16.91 1.46 -1.99
N ILE A 43 -16.52 2.34 -2.90
CA ILE A 43 -17.07 2.43 -4.26
C ILE A 43 -16.38 1.40 -5.17
N ASN A 44 -17.17 0.71 -5.98
CA ASN A 44 -16.64 -0.15 -7.03
C ASN A 44 -16.02 0.69 -8.14
N ALA A 45 -14.70 0.61 -8.28
CA ALA A 45 -13.94 1.39 -9.26
C ALA A 45 -13.86 0.78 -10.66
N ARG A 46 -14.52 -0.36 -10.94
CA ARG A 46 -14.42 -1.06 -12.24
C ARG A 46 -14.77 -0.20 -13.45
N SER A 47 -15.68 0.76 -13.31
CA SER A 47 -16.11 1.66 -14.38
C SER A 47 -15.51 3.07 -14.28
N LYS A 48 -14.65 3.32 -13.27
CA LYS A 48 -14.05 4.63 -13.04
C LYS A 48 -12.69 4.72 -13.74
N ALA A 49 -12.50 5.77 -14.53
CA ALA A 49 -11.18 6.15 -15.02
C ALA A 49 -10.41 6.82 -13.87
N THR A 50 -9.29 6.22 -13.47
CA THR A 50 -8.41 6.72 -12.41
C THR A 50 -7.02 7.00 -12.94
N SER A 51 -6.29 7.89 -12.27
CA SER A 51 -4.95 8.33 -12.66
C SER A 51 -4.04 8.51 -11.45
N PHE A 52 -2.73 8.37 -11.64
CA PHE A 52 -1.74 8.65 -10.60
C PHE A 52 -1.68 10.14 -10.23
N LYS A 53 -2.09 11.01 -11.14
CA LYS A 53 -2.03 12.47 -10.93
C LYS A 53 -3.17 12.98 -10.05
N ARG A 54 -4.35 12.36 -10.10
CA ARG A 54 -5.55 12.82 -9.39
C ARG A 54 -5.91 11.90 -8.24
N GLU A 55 -6.32 10.68 -8.54
CA GLU A 55 -6.78 9.72 -7.53
C GLU A 55 -5.61 9.01 -6.82
N GLY A 56 -4.44 9.00 -7.45
CA GLY A 56 -3.24 8.36 -6.92
C GLY A 56 -3.11 6.88 -7.30
N PHE A 57 -4.06 6.28 -8.04
CA PHE A 57 -4.04 4.84 -8.35
C PHE A 57 -4.62 4.50 -9.73
N LYS A 58 -4.24 3.31 -10.24
CA LYS A 58 -4.77 2.70 -11.47
C LYS A 58 -4.85 1.18 -11.30
N LEU A 59 -5.87 0.56 -11.94
CA LEU A 59 -5.89 -0.87 -12.16
C LEU A 59 -5.27 -1.18 -13.53
N LEU A 60 -4.31 -2.09 -13.55
CA LEU A 60 -3.54 -2.48 -14.72
C LEU A 60 -3.78 -3.96 -15.03
N ASN A 61 -3.68 -4.32 -16.33
CA ASN A 61 -3.65 -5.71 -16.74
C ASN A 61 -2.21 -6.16 -16.92
N HIS A 62 -1.84 -7.23 -16.23
CA HIS A 62 -0.51 -7.82 -16.33
C HIS A 62 -0.55 -9.31 -15.99
N LYS A 63 -0.22 -10.14 -16.96
CA LYS A 63 -0.07 -11.58 -16.76
C LYS A 63 1.37 -11.88 -16.31
N SER A 64 1.52 -12.45 -15.13
CA SER A 64 2.81 -12.89 -14.63
C SER A 64 3.20 -14.26 -15.17
N SER A 65 4.50 -14.50 -15.32
CA SER A 65 5.08 -15.81 -15.59
C SER A 65 5.26 -16.63 -14.31
N VAL A 66 5.15 -15.98 -13.12
CA VAL A 66 5.28 -16.65 -11.82
C VAL A 66 3.96 -17.34 -11.47
N GLU A 67 4.05 -18.65 -11.20
CA GLU A 67 2.90 -19.48 -10.82
C GLU A 67 2.73 -19.54 -9.29
N ASP A 68 3.85 -19.67 -8.55
CA ASP A 68 3.88 -19.73 -7.10
C ASP A 68 4.49 -18.45 -6.49
N PHE A 69 3.65 -17.59 -5.94
CA PHE A 69 4.04 -16.37 -5.26
C PHE A 69 4.50 -16.59 -3.80
N TYR A 70 4.53 -17.81 -3.33
CA TYR A 70 5.17 -18.20 -2.07
C TYR A 70 6.63 -18.62 -2.24
N ASP A 71 7.08 -18.84 -3.47
CA ASP A 71 8.48 -19.07 -3.79
C ASP A 71 9.20 -17.72 -3.98
N ASP A 72 9.86 -17.26 -2.92
CA ASP A 72 10.56 -15.97 -2.90
C ASP A 72 11.68 -15.92 -3.96
N GLN A 73 12.27 -17.05 -4.35
CA GLN A 73 13.30 -17.10 -5.39
C GLN A 73 12.69 -16.83 -6.78
N SER A 74 11.58 -17.47 -7.11
CA SER A 74 10.85 -17.22 -8.37
C SER A 74 10.34 -15.77 -8.43
N VAL A 75 9.87 -15.25 -7.30
CA VAL A 75 9.44 -13.87 -7.18
C VAL A 75 10.61 -12.91 -7.42
N ALA A 76 11.73 -13.07 -6.74
CA ALA A 76 12.88 -12.17 -6.89
C ALA A 76 13.51 -12.24 -8.30
N SER A 77 13.54 -13.44 -8.91
CA SER A 77 14.20 -13.61 -10.21
C SER A 77 13.34 -13.25 -11.43
N ALA A 78 12.03 -13.41 -11.36
CA ALA A 78 11.12 -13.17 -12.48
C ALA A 78 10.13 -12.02 -12.20
N TYR A 79 9.36 -12.11 -11.12
CA TYR A 79 8.30 -11.13 -10.88
C TYR A 79 8.84 -9.71 -10.63
N TYR A 80 10.00 -9.55 -10.00
CA TYR A 80 10.61 -8.22 -9.83
C TYR A 80 10.89 -7.56 -11.18
N LEU A 81 11.42 -8.30 -12.15
CA LEU A 81 11.64 -7.79 -13.49
C LEU A 81 10.34 -7.39 -14.19
N GLU A 82 9.31 -8.21 -14.06
CA GLU A 82 7.99 -7.92 -14.61
C GLU A 82 7.41 -6.61 -14.01
N MET A 83 7.55 -6.43 -12.71
CA MET A 83 7.03 -5.24 -12.02
C MET A 83 7.86 -3.99 -12.30
N GLN A 84 9.18 -4.11 -12.48
CA GLN A 84 10.01 -3.01 -12.94
C GLN A 84 9.56 -2.50 -14.31
N GLU A 85 9.38 -3.40 -15.28
CA GLU A 85 8.91 -3.04 -16.63
C GLU A 85 7.51 -2.40 -16.61
N LEU A 86 6.59 -3.00 -15.84
CA LEU A 86 5.24 -2.47 -15.70
C LEU A 86 5.25 -1.07 -15.07
N ALA A 87 5.97 -0.89 -13.97
CA ALA A 87 6.06 0.39 -13.27
C ALA A 87 6.76 1.44 -14.13
N LYS A 88 7.83 1.09 -14.84
CA LYS A 88 8.56 1.97 -15.78
C LYS A 88 7.62 2.48 -16.86
N LYS A 89 6.88 1.59 -17.49
CA LYS A 89 5.89 1.93 -18.54
C LYS A 89 4.79 2.86 -18.03
N GLU A 90 4.20 2.55 -16.88
CA GLU A 90 3.02 3.27 -16.37
C GLU A 90 3.35 4.60 -15.70
N SER A 91 4.54 4.74 -15.11
CA SER A 91 5.02 5.98 -14.49
C SER A 91 5.81 6.88 -15.44
N SER A 92 6.26 6.35 -16.59
CA SER A 92 7.22 6.99 -17.51
C SER A 92 8.55 7.33 -16.81
N ALA A 93 8.97 6.51 -15.87
CA ALA A 93 10.24 6.68 -15.17
C ALA A 93 11.42 6.18 -16.01
N ASP A 94 12.58 6.80 -15.84
CA ASP A 94 13.81 6.37 -16.53
C ASP A 94 14.39 5.11 -15.87
N GLU A 95 14.32 5.03 -14.53
CA GLU A 95 14.77 3.88 -13.76
C GLU A 95 13.74 3.46 -12.71
N VAL A 96 13.67 2.16 -12.44
CA VAL A 96 12.78 1.58 -11.43
C VAL A 96 13.54 0.54 -10.61
N PHE A 97 13.40 0.61 -9.30
CA PHE A 97 13.98 -0.34 -8.35
C PHE A 97 12.86 -1.00 -7.54
N ILE A 98 12.92 -2.30 -7.39
CA ILE A 98 12.06 -3.01 -6.44
C ILE A 98 12.79 -3.08 -5.10
N VAL A 99 12.16 -2.57 -4.06
CA VAL A 99 12.78 -2.50 -2.72
C VAL A 99 12.49 -3.78 -1.94
N SER A 100 11.24 -4.20 -1.89
CA SER A 100 10.84 -5.39 -1.15
C SER A 100 9.46 -5.88 -1.59
N HIS A 101 9.08 -7.04 -1.08
CA HIS A 101 7.71 -7.54 -1.20
C HIS A 101 7.20 -8.12 0.12
N ILE A 102 5.90 -8.12 0.29
CA ILE A 102 5.22 -8.76 1.44
C ILE A 102 4.09 -9.63 0.92
N THR A 103 4.18 -10.92 1.17
CA THR A 103 3.11 -11.88 0.90
C THR A 103 2.24 -12.03 2.14
N ARG A 104 0.95 -11.70 2.01
CA ARG A 104 -0.01 -11.74 3.11
C ARG A 104 -0.99 -12.89 2.94
N ASN A 105 -1.34 -13.57 4.03
CA ASN A 105 -2.31 -14.66 4.03
C ASN A 105 -2.93 -14.79 5.43
N GLU A 106 -4.25 -14.61 5.54
CA GLU A 106 -4.97 -14.67 6.82
C GLU A 106 -4.86 -16.02 7.51
N LEU A 107 -4.97 -17.13 6.78
CA LEU A 107 -4.87 -18.46 7.36
C LEU A 107 -3.45 -18.79 7.84
N GLU A 108 -2.44 -18.34 7.12
CA GLU A 108 -1.05 -18.52 7.53
C GLU A 108 -0.68 -17.56 8.67
N ALA A 109 -1.30 -16.36 8.73
CA ALA A 109 -1.14 -15.44 9.84
C ALA A 109 -1.64 -16.03 11.17
N GLN A 110 -2.79 -16.72 11.14
CA GLN A 110 -3.32 -17.45 12.31
C GLN A 110 -2.38 -18.54 12.82
N LYS A 111 -1.50 -19.05 11.95
CA LYS A 111 -0.47 -20.06 12.28
C LYS A 111 0.89 -19.41 12.61
N GLY A 112 0.98 -18.08 12.61
CA GLY A 112 2.24 -17.36 12.85
C GLY A 112 3.30 -17.50 11.74
N LYS A 113 2.88 -17.86 10.51
CA LYS A 113 3.81 -18.12 9.40
C LYS A 113 3.99 -16.92 8.47
N ARG A 114 2.97 -16.08 8.33
CA ARG A 114 2.97 -14.89 7.45
C ARG A 114 2.18 -13.77 8.09
N LEU A 115 2.25 -12.58 7.51
CA LEU A 115 1.42 -11.45 7.91
C LEU A 115 0.00 -11.62 7.37
N GLY A 116 -0.99 -11.20 8.15
CA GLY A 116 -2.39 -11.07 7.74
C GLY A 116 -2.67 -9.77 7.00
N ALA A 117 -3.92 -9.53 6.66
CA ALA A 117 -4.36 -8.29 6.04
C ALA A 117 -4.20 -7.10 7.00
N HIS A 118 -3.61 -6.00 6.53
CA HIS A 118 -3.43 -4.79 7.32
C HIS A 118 -4.67 -3.91 7.24
N ARG A 119 -5.41 -3.80 8.36
CA ARG A 119 -6.72 -3.12 8.43
C ARG A 119 -6.68 -1.70 8.98
N LEU A 120 -5.51 -1.19 9.35
CA LEU A 120 -5.36 0.21 9.76
C LEU A 120 -5.23 1.13 8.54
N VAL A 121 -5.93 2.25 8.54
CA VAL A 121 -5.80 3.26 7.48
C VAL A 121 -4.43 3.90 7.56
N HIS A 122 -3.64 3.76 6.51
CA HIS A 122 -2.24 4.21 6.48
C HIS A 122 -1.77 4.54 5.06
N ASN A 123 -0.56 5.10 4.99
CA ASN A 123 0.29 5.16 3.82
C ASN A 123 1.71 4.79 4.23
N ASP A 124 2.40 4.01 3.42
CA ASP A 124 3.67 3.38 3.80
C ASP A 124 4.84 4.35 3.99
N PHE A 125 4.75 5.59 3.47
CA PHE A 125 5.85 6.56 3.51
C PHE A 125 5.38 7.96 3.82
N THR A 126 6.31 8.75 4.40
CA THR A 126 6.21 10.19 4.61
C THR A 126 7.25 10.90 3.74
N PRO A 127 7.24 12.24 3.65
CA PRO A 127 8.32 13.00 2.98
C PRO A 127 9.74 12.69 3.51
N ASN A 128 9.87 12.18 4.74
CA ASN A 128 11.16 11.75 5.30
C ASN A 128 11.74 10.49 4.62
N PHE A 129 10.95 9.80 3.82
CA PHE A 129 11.38 8.62 3.08
C PHE A 129 12.56 8.89 2.14
N SER A 130 12.70 10.11 1.64
CA SER A 130 13.87 10.51 0.83
C SER A 130 15.21 10.25 1.52
N GLN A 131 15.25 10.26 2.85
CA GLN A 131 16.45 9.93 3.62
C GLN A 131 16.68 8.40 3.66
N THR A 132 15.61 7.61 3.73
CA THR A 132 15.69 6.14 3.75
C THR A 132 16.17 5.58 2.42
N VAL A 133 15.78 6.18 1.31
CA VAL A 133 16.24 5.74 -0.04
C VAL A 133 17.56 6.36 -0.48
N LYS A 134 18.07 7.34 0.24
CA LYS A 134 19.35 7.99 -0.08
C LYS A 134 20.49 6.99 -0.31
N PRO A 135 20.72 5.96 0.52
CA PRO A 135 21.76 4.95 0.25
C PRO A 135 21.53 4.16 -1.03
N ILE A 136 20.29 3.91 -1.43
CA ILE A 136 19.96 3.21 -2.68
C ILE A 136 20.34 4.11 -3.85
N ILE A 137 19.96 5.40 -3.79
CA ILE A 137 20.23 6.38 -4.84
C ILE A 137 21.73 6.69 -4.93
N GLU A 138 22.44 6.81 -3.82
CA GLU A 138 23.90 7.06 -3.79
C GLU A 138 24.72 5.96 -4.45
N ASN A 139 24.19 4.74 -4.54
CA ASN A 139 24.78 3.64 -5.26
C ASN A 139 24.45 3.64 -6.76
N THR A 140 23.65 4.58 -7.25
CA THR A 140 23.36 4.74 -8.67
C THR A 140 24.36 5.68 -9.34
N THR A 141 24.46 5.61 -10.66
CA THR A 141 25.35 6.47 -11.47
C THR A 141 24.75 7.83 -11.81
N PHE A 142 23.55 8.13 -11.32
CA PHE A 142 22.81 9.36 -11.63
C PHE A 142 22.17 9.94 -10.35
N THR A 143 21.85 11.24 -10.41
CA THR A 143 21.08 11.93 -9.37
C THR A 143 19.66 12.17 -9.88
N PRO A 144 18.63 11.54 -9.31
CA PRO A 144 17.28 11.70 -9.81
C PRO A 144 16.74 13.11 -9.53
N SER A 145 16.08 13.71 -10.50
CA SER A 145 15.36 14.98 -10.34
C SER A 145 14.02 14.79 -9.66
N LYS A 146 13.46 13.58 -9.76
CA LYS A 146 12.21 13.17 -9.14
C LYS A 146 12.31 11.75 -8.60
N ILE A 147 11.73 11.55 -7.40
CA ILE A 147 11.54 10.23 -6.81
C ILE A 147 10.05 10.05 -6.55
N SER A 148 9.48 8.96 -7.06
CA SER A 148 8.12 8.53 -6.70
C SER A 148 8.16 7.11 -6.17
N VAL A 149 7.24 6.75 -5.29
CA VAL A 149 7.09 5.39 -4.80
C VAL A 149 5.69 4.89 -5.10
N PHE A 150 5.62 3.71 -5.63
CA PHE A 150 4.37 3.02 -5.90
C PHE A 150 4.35 1.66 -5.25
N ASN A 151 3.19 1.28 -4.76
CA ASN A 151 2.90 -0.11 -4.43
C ASN A 151 2.16 -0.75 -5.59
N LEU A 152 2.51 -2.00 -5.87
CA LEU A 152 1.82 -2.84 -6.84
C LEU A 152 1.18 -4.01 -6.09
N TRP A 153 -0.11 -3.92 -5.87
CA TRP A 153 -0.87 -4.94 -5.18
C TRP A 153 -1.57 -5.86 -6.18
N ARG A 154 -1.46 -7.17 -5.99
CA ARG A 154 -2.20 -8.15 -6.77
C ARG A 154 -2.77 -9.25 -5.90
N ARG A 155 -3.81 -9.84 -6.40
CA ARG A 155 -4.36 -11.10 -5.94
C ARG A 155 -3.76 -12.24 -6.76
N PHE A 156 -3.42 -13.36 -6.14
CA PHE A 156 -2.97 -14.55 -6.87
C PHE A 156 -3.72 -15.85 -6.52
N ASP A 157 -4.75 -15.75 -5.69
CA ASP A 157 -5.68 -16.84 -5.37
C ASP A 157 -7.02 -16.65 -6.08
N GLU A 158 -7.71 -17.76 -6.47
CA GLU A 158 -9.00 -17.71 -7.14
C GLU A 158 -10.19 -17.79 -6.18
N ASP A 159 -10.02 -18.34 -4.98
CA ASP A 159 -11.11 -18.81 -4.11
C ASP A 159 -11.78 -17.75 -3.23
N GLY A 160 -11.61 -16.48 -3.52
CA GLY A 160 -12.30 -15.42 -2.80
C GLY A 160 -11.42 -14.72 -1.77
N LEU A 161 -11.63 -13.42 -1.65
CA LEU A 161 -10.98 -12.58 -0.65
C LEU A 161 -11.90 -12.48 0.55
N ASP A 162 -11.43 -12.80 1.76
CA ASP A 162 -12.13 -12.44 2.98
C ASP A 162 -11.79 -11.02 3.45
N ALA A 163 -10.69 -10.44 2.97
CA ALA A 163 -10.26 -9.07 3.22
C ALA A 163 -9.82 -8.37 1.92
N PRO A 164 -10.76 -7.81 1.14
CA PRO A 164 -10.42 -6.98 -0.02
C PRO A 164 -9.55 -5.79 0.34
N PHE A 165 -8.87 -5.23 -0.65
CA PHE A 165 -8.02 -4.07 -0.51
C PHE A 165 -8.70 -2.82 -1.06
N ALA A 166 -8.69 -1.74 -0.29
CA ALA A 166 -9.24 -0.45 -0.67
C ALA A 166 -8.15 0.62 -0.70
N VAL A 167 -8.31 1.56 -1.62
CA VAL A 167 -7.50 2.77 -1.77
C VAL A 167 -8.39 4.01 -1.67
N CYS A 168 -7.88 5.05 -1.03
CA CYS A 168 -8.54 6.33 -0.92
C CYS A 168 -8.10 7.23 -2.09
N ASP A 169 -9.05 7.95 -2.68
CA ASP A 169 -8.75 9.01 -3.64
C ASP A 169 -7.89 10.09 -2.95
N SER A 170 -6.63 10.22 -3.36
CA SER A 170 -5.68 11.14 -2.74
C SER A 170 -6.12 12.61 -2.80
N SER A 171 -6.97 12.99 -3.77
CA SER A 171 -7.54 14.34 -3.87
C SER A 171 -8.57 14.66 -2.76
N THR A 172 -8.97 13.65 -1.98
CA THR A 172 -9.89 13.78 -0.84
C THR A 172 -9.20 13.69 0.52
N VAL A 173 -7.87 13.56 0.52
CA VAL A 173 -7.03 13.52 1.71
C VAL A 173 -6.55 14.92 2.05
N SER A 174 -6.46 15.26 3.34
CA SER A 174 -5.92 16.51 3.83
C SER A 174 -4.64 16.29 4.64
N GLU A 175 -3.66 17.18 4.53
CA GLU A 175 -2.41 17.10 5.27
C GLU A 175 -2.62 17.08 6.80
N GLU A 176 -3.66 17.80 7.27
CA GLU A 176 -3.95 17.96 8.70
C GLU A 176 -4.38 16.65 9.40
N GLU A 177 -4.83 15.67 8.64
CA GLU A 177 -5.25 14.36 9.17
C GLU A 177 -4.14 13.31 9.16
N LEU A 178 -3.01 13.61 8.50
CA LEU A 178 -1.88 12.69 8.40
C LEU A 178 -1.02 12.73 9.67
N ILE A 179 -0.82 11.57 10.26
CA ILE A 179 -0.11 11.40 11.53
C ILE A 179 1.15 10.58 11.29
N PRO A 180 2.35 11.23 11.26
CA PRO A 180 3.62 10.50 11.16
C PRO A 180 3.74 9.49 12.31
N THR A 181 4.06 8.25 11.98
CA THR A 181 4.11 7.12 12.90
C THR A 181 5.33 6.27 12.58
N ASP A 182 6.09 5.88 13.60
CA ASP A 182 7.25 5.01 13.42
C ASP A 182 6.82 3.54 13.39
N LEU A 183 7.20 2.84 12.33
CA LEU A 183 7.00 1.41 12.17
C LEU A 183 8.34 0.70 12.36
N PHE A 184 8.44 -0.12 13.41
CA PHE A 184 9.63 -0.87 13.75
C PHE A 184 9.67 -2.24 13.07
N ASN A 185 10.89 -2.73 12.84
CA ASN A 185 11.15 -4.05 12.26
C ASN A 185 10.44 -4.24 10.92
N TYR A 186 10.54 -3.22 10.06
CA TYR A 186 9.87 -3.22 8.76
C TYR A 186 10.45 -4.26 7.80
N LEU A 187 11.76 -4.49 7.83
CA LEU A 187 12.43 -5.51 7.03
C LEU A 187 12.68 -6.76 7.89
N ASP A 188 12.31 -7.92 7.36
CA ASP A 188 12.57 -9.20 8.02
C ASP A 188 14.08 -9.39 8.27
N GLY A 189 14.43 -9.64 9.53
CA GLY A 189 15.80 -9.88 9.96
C GLY A 189 16.63 -8.64 10.26
N GLU A 190 16.14 -7.43 10.04
CA GLU A 190 16.81 -6.19 10.46
C GLU A 190 16.23 -5.67 11.78
N GLU A 191 16.75 -6.15 12.89
CA GLU A 191 16.40 -5.68 14.21
C GLU A 191 16.75 -4.19 14.34
N GLY A 192 15.74 -3.37 14.66
CA GLY A 192 15.90 -1.92 14.83
C GLY A 192 15.71 -1.08 13.55
N PHE A 193 15.44 -1.67 12.39
CA PHE A 193 15.08 -0.88 11.21
C PHE A 193 13.70 -0.26 11.40
N THR A 194 13.65 1.06 11.32
CA THR A 194 12.42 1.85 11.51
C THR A 194 12.14 2.66 10.26
N VAL A 195 10.90 2.60 9.80
CA VAL A 195 10.39 3.45 8.72
C VAL A 195 9.30 4.36 9.26
N GLU A 196 9.27 5.60 8.80
CA GLU A 196 8.18 6.50 9.13
C GLU A 196 7.07 6.36 8.09
N ILE A 197 5.87 6.03 8.56
CA ILE A 197 4.66 5.93 7.77
C ILE A 197 3.68 7.03 8.14
N TYR A 198 2.64 7.24 7.34
CA TYR A 198 1.46 7.98 7.77
C TYR A 198 0.36 7.02 8.23
N GLN A 199 -0.18 7.25 9.43
CA GLN A 199 -1.55 6.87 9.76
C GLN A 199 -2.46 8.07 9.52
N SER A 200 -3.76 7.89 9.44
CA SER A 200 -4.70 8.99 9.22
C SER A 200 -5.74 9.06 10.33
N SER A 201 -6.08 10.26 10.74
CA SER A 201 -7.31 10.50 11.47
C SER A 201 -8.52 10.48 10.52
N PHE A 202 -9.72 10.30 11.08
CA PHE A 202 -10.95 10.21 10.31
C PHE A 202 -11.30 11.54 9.65
N ASN A 203 -11.64 11.47 8.36
CA ASN A 203 -12.26 12.56 7.61
C ASN A 203 -13.43 11.97 6.80
N ASP A 204 -14.59 12.61 6.87
CA ASP A 204 -15.80 12.19 6.16
C ASP A 204 -15.74 12.42 4.65
N GLN A 205 -14.80 13.26 4.20
CA GLN A 205 -14.56 13.54 2.77
C GLN A 205 -13.79 12.44 2.07
N HIS A 206 -13.15 11.51 2.79
CA HIS A 206 -12.44 10.39 2.20
C HIS A 206 -13.33 9.59 1.27
N GLN A 207 -12.94 9.42 0.02
CA GLN A 207 -13.61 8.57 -0.96
C GLN A 207 -12.82 7.28 -1.14
N TRP A 208 -13.42 6.17 -0.70
CA TRP A 208 -12.79 4.85 -0.77
C TRP A 208 -13.22 4.10 -2.01
N TYR A 209 -12.27 3.42 -2.63
CA TYR A 209 -12.44 2.64 -3.85
C TYR A 209 -11.84 1.25 -3.69
N TYR A 210 -12.47 0.26 -4.33
CA TYR A 210 -11.92 -1.08 -4.46
C TYR A 210 -12.28 -1.69 -5.81
N TYR A 211 -11.60 -2.77 -6.18
CA TYR A 211 -11.88 -3.52 -7.40
C TYR A 211 -12.45 -4.88 -7.03
N PRO A 212 -13.79 -5.05 -7.01
CA PRO A 212 -14.40 -6.34 -6.67
C PRO A 212 -13.97 -7.42 -7.66
N LYS A 213 -13.81 -8.66 -7.15
CA LYS A 213 -13.42 -9.83 -7.96
C LYS A 213 -12.20 -9.57 -8.83
N MET A 214 -11.19 -8.97 -8.26
CA MET A 214 -9.94 -8.72 -8.94
C MET A 214 -9.34 -10.03 -9.44
N LYS A 215 -8.88 -10.07 -10.68
CA LYS A 215 -8.33 -11.27 -11.33
C LYS A 215 -6.84 -11.41 -11.04
N LYS A 216 -6.28 -12.62 -11.21
CA LYS A 216 -4.84 -12.86 -11.13
C LYS A 216 -4.01 -11.99 -12.08
N ASP A 217 -4.55 -11.70 -13.27
CA ASP A 217 -3.89 -10.87 -14.28
C ASP A 217 -4.14 -9.36 -14.09
N GLU A 218 -4.60 -8.95 -12.91
CA GLU A 218 -4.81 -7.55 -12.58
C GLU A 218 -3.86 -7.11 -11.46
N VAL A 219 -3.31 -5.91 -11.61
CA VAL A 219 -2.42 -5.27 -10.63
C VAL A 219 -2.98 -3.89 -10.31
N LEU A 220 -3.23 -3.63 -9.03
CA LEU A 220 -3.53 -2.29 -8.54
C LEU A 220 -2.21 -1.60 -8.22
N MET A 221 -1.88 -0.57 -9.00
CA MET A 221 -0.72 0.28 -8.77
C MET A 221 -1.18 1.59 -8.14
N PHE A 222 -0.59 2.00 -7.02
CA PHE A 222 -0.96 3.22 -6.32
C PHE A 222 0.26 3.94 -5.73
N LYS A 223 0.18 5.27 -5.70
CA LYS A 223 1.29 6.15 -5.32
C LYS A 223 1.34 6.36 -3.81
N THR A 224 2.46 6.03 -3.21
CA THR A 224 2.70 6.15 -1.76
C THR A 224 3.69 7.25 -1.41
N PHE A 225 4.43 7.80 -2.41
CA PHE A 225 5.29 8.96 -2.25
C PHE A 225 5.55 9.66 -3.59
N ASP A 226 5.75 10.98 -3.56
CA ASP A 226 6.23 11.79 -4.69
C ASP A 226 7.03 13.00 -4.18
N SER A 227 8.28 13.13 -4.58
CA SER A 227 9.19 14.17 -4.09
C SER A 227 8.89 15.58 -4.60
N LEU A 228 8.14 15.70 -5.69
CA LEU A 228 7.77 16.99 -6.29
C LEU A 228 6.40 17.51 -5.86
N GLU A 229 5.53 16.65 -5.34
CA GLU A 229 4.22 17.07 -4.84
C GLU A 229 4.37 17.77 -3.49
N LYS A 230 3.83 18.99 -3.36
CA LYS A 230 3.87 19.81 -2.14
C LYS A 230 2.55 20.55 -1.92
N PRO A 231 1.76 20.22 -0.89
CA PRO A 231 1.97 19.06 -0.01
C PRO A 231 1.83 17.74 -0.77
N PHE A 232 2.52 16.72 -0.31
CA PHE A 232 2.28 15.37 -0.79
C PHE A 232 1.05 14.79 -0.10
N LEU A 233 0.01 14.49 -0.87
CA LEU A 233 -1.19 13.83 -0.40
C LEU A 233 -1.17 12.36 -0.85
N PRO A 234 -1.02 11.42 0.10
CA PRO A 234 -0.81 10.02 -0.23
C PRO A 234 -2.09 9.32 -0.65
N THR A 235 -1.95 8.21 -1.36
CA THR A 235 -3.04 7.25 -1.55
C THR A 235 -3.16 6.40 -0.29
N LEU A 236 -3.97 6.86 0.68
CA LEU A 236 -4.26 6.06 1.87
C LEU A 236 -4.87 4.72 1.46
N HIS A 237 -4.53 3.67 2.20
CA HIS A 237 -5.01 2.33 1.88
C HIS A 237 -5.24 1.48 3.12
N SER A 238 -6.06 0.44 2.97
CA SER A 238 -6.39 -0.49 4.03
C SER A 238 -7.02 -1.75 3.44
N ALA A 239 -6.79 -2.90 4.05
CA ALA A 239 -7.69 -4.03 3.89
C ALA A 239 -8.99 -3.76 4.66
N PHE A 240 -10.11 -4.37 4.24
CA PHE A 240 -11.38 -4.26 4.93
C PHE A 240 -12.15 -5.58 4.89
N ASP A 241 -13.06 -5.76 5.85
CA ASP A 241 -13.94 -6.93 5.87
C ASP A 241 -15.20 -6.63 5.07
N GLU A 242 -15.33 -7.26 3.89
CA GLU A 242 -16.56 -7.14 3.09
C GLU A 242 -17.65 -8.04 3.67
N PRO A 243 -18.82 -7.51 4.09
CA PRO A 243 -19.85 -8.29 4.80
C PRO A 243 -20.44 -9.44 3.97
N SER A 244 -20.36 -9.36 2.64
CA SER A 244 -20.90 -10.40 1.74
C SER A 244 -19.94 -11.56 1.50
N LEU A 245 -18.66 -11.43 1.89
CA LEU A 245 -17.65 -12.47 1.70
C LEU A 245 -17.61 -13.43 2.88
N ARG A 246 -17.28 -14.68 2.60
CA ARG A 246 -17.14 -15.71 3.66
C ARG A 246 -15.85 -15.46 4.44
N LYS A 247 -15.95 -15.37 5.77
CA LYS A 247 -14.80 -15.33 6.66
C LYS A 247 -14.05 -16.67 6.64
N GLY A 248 -12.72 -16.61 6.64
CA GLY A 248 -11.85 -17.79 6.72
C GLY A 248 -11.45 -18.39 5.38
N VAL A 249 -11.71 -17.71 4.27
CA VAL A 249 -11.12 -18.02 2.97
C VAL A 249 -9.87 -17.16 2.82
N SER A 250 -8.75 -17.78 2.47
CA SER A 250 -7.45 -17.11 2.44
C SER A 250 -7.38 -16.02 1.39
N PRO A 251 -7.26 -14.73 1.75
CA PRO A 251 -6.81 -13.73 0.80
C PRO A 251 -5.29 -13.83 0.70
N VAL A 252 -4.80 -13.86 -0.49
CA VAL A 252 -3.39 -13.76 -0.75
C VAL A 252 -3.16 -12.47 -1.53
N SER A 253 -2.51 -11.52 -0.90
CA SER A 253 -2.14 -10.26 -1.52
C SER A 253 -0.62 -10.14 -1.59
N TYR A 254 -0.16 -9.50 -2.62
CA TYR A 254 1.24 -9.27 -2.87
C TYR A 254 1.47 -7.77 -3.07
N THR A 255 2.29 -7.17 -2.25
CA THR A 255 2.60 -5.74 -2.33
C THR A 255 4.06 -5.56 -2.70
N HIS A 256 4.30 -4.86 -3.80
CA HIS A 256 5.63 -4.43 -4.21
C HIS A 256 5.83 -2.96 -3.95
N LEU A 257 7.01 -2.63 -3.47
CA LEU A 257 7.48 -1.27 -3.38
C LEU A 257 8.37 -1.00 -4.59
N THR A 258 8.01 -0.02 -5.40
CA THR A 258 8.82 0.44 -6.53
C THR A 258 9.27 1.87 -6.33
N LEU A 259 10.50 2.16 -6.69
CA LEU A 259 11.07 3.50 -6.76
C LEU A 259 11.29 3.86 -8.24
N PRO A 260 10.31 4.43 -8.95
CA PRO A 260 10.60 5.04 -10.23
C PRO A 260 11.33 6.36 -10.00
N THR A 261 12.45 6.52 -10.68
CA THR A 261 13.20 7.78 -10.72
C THR A 261 13.14 8.31 -12.15
N SER A 262 12.87 9.61 -12.34
CA SER A 262 12.90 10.24 -13.64
C SER A 262 13.82 11.43 -13.64
N ASP A 263 14.68 11.52 -14.65
CA ASP A 263 15.35 12.75 -15.03
C ASP A 263 14.44 13.45 -16.06
N LEU A 264 13.58 14.35 -15.59
CA LEU A 264 12.90 15.25 -16.51
C LEU A 264 13.87 16.37 -16.87
N VAL A 265 14.37 16.35 -18.10
CA VAL A 265 15.00 17.50 -18.76
C VAL A 265 13.94 18.52 -19.12
#